data_e4285d0ce89562c3a7f7ea4c040d4527
#
_entry.id   e4285d0ce89562c3a7f7ea4c040d4527
#
_cell.length_a   1.000
_cell.length_b   1.000
_cell.length_c   1.000
_cell.angle_alpha   90.00
_cell.angle_beta   90.00
_cell.angle_gamma   90.00
#
_symmetry.space_group_name_H-M   'P 1'
#
loop_
_entity.id
_entity.type
_entity.pdbx_description
1 polymer ?
#
loop_
_entity_poly.entity_id
_entity_poly.type
_entity_poly.pdbx_seq_one_letter_code
_entity_poly.pdbx_strand_id
1 'polypeptide(L)'
;MEVFYRTHNYLVEHTNAPVRRDLMDEIDWSARLIGIKGTRGVGKTTFLLQYAKEKFGFDRSCLFVNMNNFYFSQYSLVDFAGEFVKRGGKVLLIDQVFKLPDWSHDLRICYERYPNLKIVFTGSSVMRLKDENPELNGIVRSYNLRGFSFREFLNLQTGNHFSSYSLEEILNNHEHIAKTILPHTNPLNYFQDYIHHGFYPFFLEKRNFSENLLKTMNMMIEVDILLIKQIELKYLSKIKKLLYLLAVDGPVAPNVSQLAADIQTSRATVMNYIKYLADARLINMVYPKGEVFPKKPAKIMMHNTNLMYSIY
;
A
#
# COMPACT_ATOMS: atom_id res chain seq x y z
N MET A 1 -9.44 -17.71 -20.42
CA MET A 1 -9.61 -18.11 -19.01
C MET A 1 -8.56 -19.13 -18.55
N GLU A 2 -8.29 -20.24 -19.25
CA GLU A 2 -7.34 -21.30 -18.81
C GLU A 2 -5.92 -20.79 -18.53
N VAL A 3 -5.42 -19.85 -19.32
CA VAL A 3 -4.10 -19.23 -19.08
C VAL A 3 -4.08 -18.49 -17.74
N PHE A 4 -5.16 -17.79 -17.40
CA PHE A 4 -5.28 -17.06 -16.11
C PHE A 4 -5.35 -18.03 -14.94
N TYR A 5 -6.07 -19.15 -15.05
CA TYR A 5 -6.11 -20.16 -14.00
C TYR A 5 -4.74 -20.83 -13.80
N ARG A 6 -4.00 -21.12 -14.89
CA ARG A 6 -2.63 -21.65 -14.78
C ARG A 6 -1.72 -20.66 -14.04
N THR A 7 -1.78 -19.38 -14.39
CA THR A 7 -1.01 -18.32 -13.72
C THR A 7 -1.42 -18.18 -12.25
N HIS A 8 -2.73 -18.18 -11.96
CA HIS A 8 -3.25 -18.13 -10.58
C HIS A 8 -2.71 -19.31 -9.76
N ASN A 9 -2.87 -20.54 -10.24
CA ASN A 9 -2.43 -21.74 -9.54
C ASN A 9 -0.92 -21.72 -9.27
N TYR A 10 -0.13 -21.35 -10.26
CA TYR A 10 1.32 -21.21 -10.11
C TYR A 10 1.68 -20.17 -9.03
N LEU A 11 1.05 -19.01 -9.05
CA LEU A 11 1.32 -17.96 -8.06
C LEU A 11 0.87 -18.37 -6.65
N VAL A 12 -0.29 -18.99 -6.51
CA VAL A 12 -0.81 -19.46 -5.21
C VAL A 12 0.10 -20.56 -4.64
N GLU A 13 0.52 -21.52 -5.46
CA GLU A 13 1.43 -22.60 -5.06
C GLU A 13 2.76 -22.04 -4.55
N HIS A 14 3.37 -21.09 -5.30
CA HIS A 14 4.70 -20.55 -5.01
C HIS A 14 4.67 -19.35 -4.04
N THR A 15 3.47 -18.92 -3.60
CA THR A 15 3.39 -17.88 -2.58
C THR A 15 3.80 -18.45 -1.22
N ASN A 16 4.90 -17.91 -0.71
CA ASN A 16 5.36 -18.14 0.64
C ASN A 16 5.36 -16.80 1.40
N ALA A 17 4.36 -16.61 2.27
CA ALA A 17 4.22 -15.47 3.13
C ALA A 17 4.55 -15.89 4.57
N PRO A 18 5.80 -15.65 5.05
CA PRO A 18 6.22 -16.11 6.38
C PRO A 18 5.50 -15.35 7.51
N VAL A 19 4.82 -14.26 7.19
CA VAL A 19 4.01 -13.47 8.15
C VAL A 19 2.60 -13.38 7.64
N ARG A 20 1.66 -13.81 8.47
CA ARG A 20 0.25 -13.50 8.25
C ARG A 20 -0.04 -12.11 8.79
N ARG A 21 -0.50 -11.22 7.92
CA ARG A 21 -0.75 -9.81 8.27
C ARG A 21 -2.04 -9.70 9.09
N ASP A 22 -2.00 -8.90 10.16
CA ASP A 22 -3.16 -8.66 11.03
C ASP A 22 -4.38 -8.16 10.25
N LEU A 23 -4.17 -7.36 9.22
CA LEU A 23 -5.24 -6.88 8.33
C LEU A 23 -6.10 -8.02 7.77
N MET A 24 -5.58 -9.25 7.65
CA MET A 24 -6.34 -10.40 7.18
C MET A 24 -7.55 -10.71 8.09
N ASP A 25 -7.42 -10.43 9.38
CA ASP A 25 -8.48 -10.64 10.39
C ASP A 25 -9.35 -9.38 10.60
N GLU A 26 -8.87 -8.21 10.20
CA GLU A 26 -9.60 -6.94 10.33
C GLU A 26 -10.59 -6.70 9.18
N ILE A 27 -10.36 -7.33 8.02
CA ILE A 27 -11.21 -7.15 6.84
C ILE A 27 -12.56 -7.84 7.03
N ASP A 28 -13.65 -7.08 6.81
CA ASP A 28 -14.98 -7.65 6.61
C ASP A 28 -15.06 -8.35 5.25
N TRP A 29 -14.70 -9.62 5.23
CA TRP A 29 -14.73 -10.45 4.03
C TRP A 29 -16.15 -10.78 3.54
N SER A 30 -17.21 -10.37 4.24
CA SER A 30 -18.59 -10.50 3.76
C SER A 30 -18.93 -9.46 2.68
N ALA A 31 -18.23 -8.33 2.66
CA ALA A 31 -18.42 -7.27 1.69
C ALA A 31 -18.13 -7.75 0.25
N ARG A 32 -18.93 -7.27 -0.69
CA ARG A 32 -18.82 -7.66 -2.12
C ARG A 32 -17.75 -6.90 -2.89
N LEU A 33 -17.44 -5.67 -2.48
CA LEU A 33 -16.39 -4.86 -3.10
C LEU A 33 -15.43 -4.37 -2.04
N ILE A 34 -14.21 -4.90 -2.06
CA ILE A 34 -13.17 -4.62 -1.07
C ILE A 34 -11.95 -4.02 -1.78
N GLY A 35 -11.56 -2.82 -1.37
CA GLY A 35 -10.38 -2.13 -1.87
C GLY A 35 -9.24 -2.13 -0.86
N ILE A 36 -8.08 -2.66 -1.22
CA ILE A 36 -6.87 -2.70 -0.40
C ILE A 36 -5.85 -1.73 -0.96
N LYS A 37 -5.71 -0.57 -0.32
CA LYS A 37 -4.70 0.43 -0.67
C LYS A 37 -3.40 0.19 0.10
N GLY A 38 -2.32 0.67 -0.43
CA GLY A 38 -1.04 0.71 0.27
C GLY A 38 0.08 1.17 -0.64
N THR A 39 1.19 1.62 -0.05
CA THR A 39 2.37 2.00 -0.81
C THR A 39 2.91 0.83 -1.61
N ARG A 40 3.73 1.12 -2.60
CA ARG A 40 4.47 0.09 -3.32
C ARG A 40 5.43 -0.62 -2.36
N GLY A 41 5.59 -1.94 -2.52
CA GLY A 41 6.53 -2.74 -1.71
C GLY A 41 6.00 -3.25 -0.37
N VAL A 42 4.77 -2.91 0.06
CA VAL A 42 4.20 -3.39 1.34
C VAL A 42 3.57 -4.79 1.28
N GLY A 43 3.61 -5.45 0.11
CA GLY A 43 3.16 -6.84 -0.03
C GLY A 43 1.69 -7.02 -0.41
N LYS A 44 1.04 -6.06 -1.08
CA LYS A 44 -0.38 -6.17 -1.49
C LYS A 44 -0.67 -7.40 -2.36
N THR A 45 0.16 -7.66 -3.35
CA THR A 45 0.04 -8.84 -4.23
C THR A 45 0.13 -10.14 -3.43
N THR A 46 1.15 -10.24 -2.55
CA THR A 46 1.33 -11.39 -1.65
C THR A 46 0.12 -11.56 -0.73
N PHE A 47 -0.44 -10.47 -0.22
CA PHE A 47 -1.63 -10.48 0.63
C PHE A 47 -2.85 -11.10 -0.07
N LEU A 48 -3.12 -10.71 -1.34
CA LEU A 48 -4.20 -11.31 -2.12
C LEU A 48 -3.96 -12.79 -2.39
N LEU A 49 -2.74 -13.15 -2.75
CA LEU A 49 -2.37 -14.54 -3.03
C LEU A 49 -2.43 -15.42 -1.77
N GLN A 50 -2.04 -14.88 -0.62
CA GLN A 50 -2.19 -15.55 0.67
C GLN A 50 -3.66 -15.79 1.01
N TYR A 51 -4.52 -14.79 0.82
CA TYR A 51 -5.97 -14.94 0.97
C TYR A 51 -6.54 -16.03 0.05
N ALA A 52 -6.13 -16.02 -1.24
CA ALA A 52 -6.53 -17.06 -2.18
C ALA A 52 -6.10 -18.46 -1.70
N LYS A 53 -4.83 -18.59 -1.27
CA LYS A 53 -4.25 -19.84 -0.78
C LYS A 53 -4.98 -20.39 0.45
N GLU A 54 -5.25 -19.52 1.44
CA GLU A 54 -5.87 -19.90 2.71
C GLU A 54 -7.36 -20.25 2.57
N LYS A 55 -8.09 -19.57 1.68
CA LYS A 55 -9.55 -19.72 1.59
C LYS A 55 -10.04 -20.59 0.45
N PHE A 56 -9.29 -20.68 -0.64
CA PHE A 56 -9.74 -21.34 -1.87
C PHE A 56 -8.77 -22.40 -2.37
N GLY A 57 -7.47 -22.28 -2.07
CA GLY A 57 -6.46 -23.17 -2.64
C GLY A 57 -6.48 -23.10 -4.17
N PHE A 58 -6.83 -24.20 -4.82
CA PHE A 58 -6.96 -24.30 -6.28
C PHE A 58 -8.41 -24.36 -6.77
N ASP A 59 -9.38 -23.97 -5.92
CA ASP A 59 -10.79 -23.87 -6.30
C ASP A 59 -10.98 -22.81 -7.39
N ARG A 60 -11.54 -23.21 -8.51
CA ARG A 60 -11.78 -22.34 -9.68
C ARG A 60 -12.86 -21.27 -9.44
N SER A 61 -13.51 -21.28 -8.29
CA SER A 61 -14.43 -20.21 -7.89
C SER A 61 -13.71 -18.91 -7.51
N CYS A 62 -12.38 -18.98 -7.29
CA CYS A 62 -11.51 -17.81 -7.05
C CYS A 62 -10.49 -17.67 -8.17
N LEU A 63 -10.24 -16.43 -8.62
CA LEU A 63 -9.25 -16.13 -9.64
C LEU A 63 -8.51 -14.83 -9.30
N PHE A 64 -7.18 -14.92 -9.29
CA PHE A 64 -6.29 -13.76 -9.21
C PHE A 64 -5.88 -13.30 -10.62
N VAL A 65 -5.97 -12.00 -10.87
CA VAL A 65 -5.52 -11.36 -12.11
C VAL A 65 -4.75 -10.06 -11.81
N ASN A 66 -3.75 -9.77 -12.64
CA ASN A 66 -2.97 -8.53 -12.54
C ASN A 66 -3.26 -7.65 -13.75
N MET A 67 -3.58 -6.38 -13.52
CA MET A 67 -3.95 -5.43 -14.59
C MET A 67 -2.78 -4.97 -15.45
N ASN A 68 -1.54 -5.38 -15.15
CA ASN A 68 -0.41 -5.24 -16.08
C ASN A 68 -0.41 -6.29 -17.21
N ASN A 69 -1.31 -7.26 -17.19
CA ASN A 69 -1.41 -8.24 -18.26
C ASN A 69 -1.90 -7.54 -19.55
N PHE A 70 -1.17 -7.74 -20.66
CA PHE A 70 -1.51 -7.16 -21.97
C PHE A 70 -2.91 -7.53 -22.48
N TYR A 71 -3.51 -8.60 -21.97
CA TYR A 71 -4.91 -8.93 -22.26
C TYR A 71 -5.85 -7.73 -22.01
N PHE A 72 -5.65 -7.01 -20.91
CA PHE A 72 -6.47 -5.86 -20.52
C PHE A 72 -6.18 -4.57 -21.31
N SER A 73 -5.21 -4.56 -22.21
CA SER A 73 -5.07 -3.48 -23.19
C SER A 73 -6.05 -3.60 -24.36
N GLN A 74 -6.63 -4.80 -24.56
CA GLN A 74 -7.56 -5.09 -25.66
C GLN A 74 -8.97 -5.43 -25.18
N TYR A 75 -9.08 -6.08 -24.01
CA TYR A 75 -10.36 -6.58 -23.49
C TYR A 75 -10.72 -5.88 -22.17
N SER A 76 -12.01 -5.58 -21.99
CA SER A 76 -12.48 -4.89 -20.80
C SER A 76 -12.46 -5.79 -19.56
N LEU A 77 -12.30 -5.19 -18.39
CA LEU A 77 -12.46 -5.88 -17.11
C LEU A 77 -13.89 -6.41 -16.94
N VAL A 78 -14.88 -5.68 -17.42
CA VAL A 78 -16.30 -6.03 -17.29
C VAL A 78 -16.61 -7.31 -18.06
N ASP A 79 -16.14 -7.44 -19.31
CA ASP A 79 -16.34 -8.63 -20.12
C ASP A 79 -15.59 -9.84 -19.54
N PHE A 80 -14.36 -9.61 -19.04
CA PHE A 80 -13.59 -10.63 -18.35
C PHE A 80 -14.30 -11.16 -17.10
N ALA A 81 -14.84 -10.27 -16.27
CA ALA A 81 -15.64 -10.63 -15.09
C ALA A 81 -16.90 -11.43 -15.48
N GLY A 82 -17.57 -11.03 -16.57
CA GLY A 82 -18.72 -11.75 -17.10
C GLY A 82 -18.41 -13.17 -17.54
N GLU A 83 -17.29 -13.36 -18.24
CA GLU A 83 -16.84 -14.69 -18.66
C GLU A 83 -16.42 -15.56 -17.46
N PHE A 84 -15.81 -14.93 -16.43
CA PHE A 84 -15.47 -15.61 -15.18
C PHE A 84 -16.74 -16.09 -14.44
N VAL A 85 -17.74 -15.24 -14.30
CA VAL A 85 -19.03 -15.58 -13.65
C VAL A 85 -19.76 -16.69 -14.40
N LYS A 86 -19.81 -16.66 -15.74
CA LYS A 86 -20.42 -17.71 -16.56
C LYS A 86 -19.80 -19.09 -16.34
N ARG A 87 -18.53 -19.12 -15.94
CA ARG A 87 -17.80 -20.37 -15.61
C ARG A 87 -17.87 -20.78 -14.14
N GLY A 88 -18.77 -20.15 -13.36
CA GLY A 88 -18.97 -20.46 -11.94
C GLY A 88 -18.03 -19.69 -11.00
N GLY A 89 -17.32 -18.67 -11.49
CA GLY A 89 -16.47 -17.81 -10.68
C GLY A 89 -17.27 -17.01 -9.66
N LYS A 90 -16.76 -16.90 -8.43
CA LYS A 90 -17.40 -16.22 -7.31
C LYS A 90 -16.57 -15.09 -6.71
N VAL A 91 -15.24 -15.22 -6.74
CA VAL A 91 -14.31 -14.25 -6.14
C VAL A 91 -13.22 -13.87 -7.14
N LEU A 92 -13.19 -12.60 -7.53
CA LEU A 92 -12.19 -12.05 -8.42
C LEU A 92 -11.21 -11.17 -7.63
N LEU A 93 -9.94 -11.55 -7.62
CA LEU A 93 -8.86 -10.82 -6.97
C LEU A 93 -8.10 -10.04 -8.03
N ILE A 94 -8.19 -8.71 -7.99
CA ILE A 94 -7.64 -7.81 -9.01
C ILE A 94 -6.45 -7.05 -8.44
N ASP A 95 -5.26 -7.31 -8.96
CA ASP A 95 -4.06 -6.61 -8.54
C ASP A 95 -3.75 -5.42 -9.45
N GLN A 96 -3.35 -4.29 -8.85
CA GLN A 96 -2.97 -3.05 -9.51
C GLN A 96 -4.08 -2.46 -10.39
N VAL A 97 -5.32 -2.39 -9.90
CA VAL A 97 -6.49 -1.96 -10.67
C VAL A 97 -6.32 -0.58 -11.33
N PHE A 98 -5.53 0.33 -10.73
CA PHE A 98 -5.25 1.68 -11.23
C PHE A 98 -4.49 1.72 -12.57
N LYS A 99 -4.07 0.59 -13.09
CA LYS A 99 -3.48 0.47 -14.44
C LYS A 99 -4.54 0.58 -15.54
N LEU A 100 -5.79 0.34 -15.22
CA LEU A 100 -6.90 0.57 -16.14
C LEU A 100 -7.31 2.05 -16.08
N PRO A 101 -7.55 2.73 -17.23
CA PRO A 101 -7.95 4.13 -17.26
C PRO A 101 -9.23 4.41 -16.46
N ASP A 102 -10.27 3.62 -16.71
CA ASP A 102 -11.62 3.80 -16.14
C ASP A 102 -11.94 2.78 -15.03
N TRP A 103 -10.92 2.36 -14.27
CA TRP A 103 -10.99 1.28 -13.28
C TRP A 103 -12.15 1.40 -12.30
N SER A 104 -12.48 2.61 -11.83
CA SER A 104 -13.56 2.82 -10.86
C SER A 104 -14.94 2.62 -11.47
N HIS A 105 -15.13 3.08 -12.69
CA HIS A 105 -16.34 2.86 -13.48
C HIS A 105 -16.53 1.37 -13.81
N ASP A 106 -15.50 0.70 -14.27
CA ASP A 106 -15.52 -0.74 -14.55
C ASP A 106 -15.87 -1.56 -13.29
N LEU A 107 -15.30 -1.22 -12.14
CA LEU A 107 -15.65 -1.86 -10.87
C LEU A 107 -17.11 -1.61 -10.48
N ARG A 108 -17.64 -0.41 -10.71
CA ARG A 108 -19.04 -0.08 -10.50
C ARG A 108 -19.94 -0.95 -11.37
N ILE A 109 -19.66 -1.04 -12.67
CA ILE A 109 -20.42 -1.88 -13.61
C ILE A 109 -20.38 -3.34 -13.18
N CYS A 110 -19.20 -3.88 -12.81
CA CYS A 110 -19.07 -5.25 -12.33
C CYS A 110 -19.91 -5.50 -11.07
N TYR A 111 -19.89 -4.55 -10.13
CA TYR A 111 -20.66 -4.63 -8.88
C TYR A 111 -22.17 -4.67 -9.13
N GLU A 112 -22.68 -3.87 -10.08
CA GLU A 112 -24.11 -3.81 -10.43
C GLU A 112 -24.56 -4.99 -11.29
N ARG A 113 -23.75 -5.35 -12.30
CA ARG A 113 -24.11 -6.39 -13.28
C ARG A 113 -23.99 -7.80 -12.73
N TYR A 114 -23.06 -8.04 -11.80
CA TYR A 114 -22.77 -9.38 -11.27
C TYR A 114 -23.01 -9.45 -9.75
N PRO A 115 -24.28 -9.53 -9.29
CA PRO A 115 -24.62 -9.42 -7.86
C PRO A 115 -24.03 -10.51 -6.96
N ASN A 116 -23.67 -11.67 -7.53
CA ASN A 116 -23.07 -12.78 -6.79
C ASN A 116 -21.51 -12.79 -6.87
N LEU A 117 -20.93 -11.84 -7.60
CA LEU A 117 -19.48 -11.72 -7.69
C LEU A 117 -18.96 -10.86 -6.54
N LYS A 118 -17.98 -11.39 -5.81
CA LYS A 118 -17.13 -10.64 -4.89
C LYS A 118 -15.87 -10.19 -5.62
N ILE A 119 -15.52 -8.93 -5.46
CA ILE A 119 -14.30 -8.35 -6.01
C ILE A 119 -13.44 -7.82 -4.87
N VAL A 120 -12.19 -8.26 -4.83
CA VAL A 120 -11.16 -7.71 -3.96
C VAL A 120 -10.06 -7.15 -4.83
N PHE A 121 -9.80 -5.86 -4.73
CA PHE A 121 -8.80 -5.22 -5.59
C PHE A 121 -7.71 -4.50 -4.80
N THR A 122 -6.52 -4.43 -5.37
CA THR A 122 -5.44 -3.63 -4.81
C THR A 122 -5.23 -2.35 -5.60
N GLY A 123 -4.78 -1.33 -4.88
CA GLY A 123 -4.43 -0.05 -5.44
C GLY A 123 -3.27 0.64 -4.76
N SER A 124 -2.75 1.67 -5.42
CA SER A 124 -1.76 2.57 -4.83
C SER A 124 -2.36 3.38 -3.68
N SER A 125 -1.52 3.81 -2.74
CA SER A 125 -1.92 4.74 -1.67
C SER A 125 -2.44 6.09 -2.20
N VAL A 126 -2.05 6.47 -3.41
CA VAL A 126 -2.46 7.71 -4.08
C VAL A 126 -3.91 7.68 -4.56
N MET A 127 -4.47 6.49 -4.75
CA MET A 127 -5.86 6.34 -5.24
C MET A 127 -6.88 6.87 -4.25
N ARG A 128 -7.90 7.53 -4.79
CA ARG A 128 -9.08 7.96 -4.01
C ARG A 128 -10.13 6.85 -4.02
N LEU A 129 -10.58 6.49 -2.84
CA LEU A 129 -11.66 5.54 -2.62
C LEU A 129 -12.71 6.16 -1.69
N LYS A 130 -13.84 5.51 -1.53
CA LYS A 130 -14.99 5.97 -0.73
C LYS A 130 -15.50 7.33 -1.22
N ASP A 131 -15.68 8.28 -0.29
CA ASP A 131 -16.32 9.58 -0.52
C ASP A 131 -15.59 10.46 -1.54
N GLU A 132 -14.31 10.22 -1.76
CA GLU A 132 -13.54 10.95 -2.78
C GLU A 132 -13.69 10.39 -4.19
N ASN A 133 -14.36 9.25 -4.37
CA ASN A 133 -14.60 8.61 -5.66
C ASN A 133 -16.10 8.41 -5.87
N PRO A 134 -16.73 9.19 -6.77
CA PRO A 134 -18.19 9.12 -7.01
C PRO A 134 -18.67 7.73 -7.43
N GLU A 135 -17.87 7.00 -8.23
CA GLU A 135 -18.22 5.67 -8.73
C GLU A 135 -18.26 4.62 -7.61
N LEU A 136 -17.44 4.76 -6.59
CA LEU A 136 -17.27 3.75 -5.53
C LEU A 136 -17.94 4.15 -4.22
N ASN A 137 -18.48 5.37 -4.14
CA ASN A 137 -19.11 5.86 -2.92
C ASN A 137 -20.27 4.95 -2.49
N GLY A 138 -20.31 4.59 -1.23
CA GLY A 138 -21.35 3.74 -0.62
C GLY A 138 -21.26 2.24 -0.92
N ILE A 139 -20.44 1.80 -1.89
CA ILE A 139 -20.32 0.38 -2.27
C ILE A 139 -18.99 -0.29 -1.90
N VAL A 140 -17.91 0.48 -1.77
CA VAL A 140 -16.59 -0.06 -1.46
C VAL A 140 -16.29 -0.08 0.04
N ARG A 141 -15.74 -1.19 0.54
CA ARG A 141 -15.04 -1.25 1.82
C ARG A 141 -13.54 -1.07 1.57
N SER A 142 -12.96 -0.01 2.11
CA SER A 142 -11.56 0.35 1.85
C SER A 142 -10.69 0.13 3.07
N TYR A 143 -9.58 -0.57 2.87
CA TYR A 143 -8.58 -0.89 3.88
C TYR A 143 -7.20 -0.43 3.44
N ASN A 144 -6.30 -0.18 4.42
CA ASN A 144 -4.93 0.22 4.14
C ASN A 144 -3.96 -0.85 4.63
N LEU A 145 -3.29 -1.52 3.69
CA LEU A 145 -2.16 -2.37 4.02
C LEU A 145 -0.91 -1.48 4.19
N ARG A 146 -0.37 -1.47 5.39
CA ARG A 146 0.86 -0.75 5.75
C ARG A 146 2.08 -1.67 5.61
N GLY A 147 3.29 -1.12 5.71
CA GLY A 147 4.48 -1.92 5.93
C GLY A 147 4.41 -2.72 7.23
N PHE A 148 5.40 -3.53 7.52
CA PHE A 148 5.44 -4.26 8.79
C PHE A 148 5.48 -3.29 9.97
N SER A 149 4.68 -3.57 10.99
CA SER A 149 4.88 -3.01 12.32
C SER A 149 6.14 -3.60 12.95
N PHE A 150 6.68 -2.94 13.97
CA PHE A 150 7.81 -3.50 14.71
C PHE A 150 7.47 -4.88 15.33
N ARG A 151 6.23 -5.06 15.78
CA ARG A 151 5.76 -6.34 16.31
C ARG A 151 5.73 -7.44 15.25
N GLU A 152 5.21 -7.18 14.04
CA GLU A 152 5.23 -8.15 12.93
C GLU A 152 6.68 -8.50 12.53
N PHE A 153 7.56 -7.50 12.48
CA PHE A 153 8.99 -7.71 12.23
C PHE A 153 9.64 -8.56 13.34
N LEU A 154 9.38 -8.24 14.60
CA LEU A 154 9.92 -8.98 15.76
C LEU A 154 9.43 -10.43 15.75
N ASN A 155 8.14 -10.66 15.53
CA ASN A 155 7.58 -12.00 15.42
C ASN A 155 8.27 -12.83 14.33
N LEU A 156 8.51 -12.21 13.18
CA LEU A 156 9.20 -12.84 12.07
C LEU A 156 10.66 -13.19 12.41
N GLN A 157 11.40 -12.26 13.03
CA GLN A 157 12.80 -12.45 13.36
C GLN A 157 13.05 -13.49 14.45
N THR A 158 12.10 -13.59 15.38
CA THR A 158 12.24 -14.46 16.57
C THR A 158 11.44 -15.76 16.49
N GLY A 159 10.56 -15.91 15.48
CA GLY A 159 9.62 -17.03 15.40
C GLY A 159 8.52 -17.00 16.46
N ASN A 160 8.37 -15.88 17.18
CA ASN A 160 7.30 -15.70 18.17
C ASN A 160 5.99 -15.22 17.51
N HIS A 161 4.92 -15.22 18.30
CA HIS A 161 3.57 -14.79 17.90
C HIS A 161 2.98 -13.81 18.92
N PHE A 162 3.73 -12.70 19.20
CA PHE A 162 3.24 -11.67 20.09
C PHE A 162 1.97 -11.00 19.53
N SER A 163 0.96 -10.86 20.37
CA SER A 163 -0.28 -10.20 20.02
C SER A 163 -0.15 -8.66 19.98
N SER A 164 -1.10 -8.00 19.33
CA SER A 164 -1.28 -6.55 19.45
C SER A 164 -2.02 -6.22 20.74
N TYR A 165 -1.73 -5.05 21.30
CA TYR A 165 -2.40 -4.50 22.46
C TYR A 165 -2.94 -3.10 22.13
N SER A 166 -4.11 -2.77 22.64
CA SER A 166 -4.65 -1.42 22.55
C SER A 166 -3.82 -0.45 23.40
N LEU A 167 -3.92 0.84 23.11
CA LEU A 167 -3.25 1.87 23.91
C LEU A 167 -3.71 1.78 25.40
N GLU A 168 -4.99 1.54 25.64
CA GLU A 168 -5.55 1.41 26.97
C GLU A 168 -4.95 0.21 27.73
N GLU A 169 -4.84 -0.94 27.07
CA GLU A 169 -4.20 -2.14 27.66
C GLU A 169 -2.72 -1.87 27.98
N ILE A 170 -2.00 -1.19 27.09
CA ILE A 170 -0.58 -0.83 27.34
C ILE A 170 -0.47 0.11 28.55
N LEU A 171 -1.30 1.16 28.63
CA LEU A 171 -1.24 2.11 29.71
C LEU A 171 -1.59 1.47 31.08
N ASN A 172 -2.54 0.56 31.12
CA ASN A 172 -3.00 -0.06 32.36
C ASN A 172 -2.19 -1.31 32.76
N ASN A 173 -1.59 -2.03 31.80
CA ASN A 173 -1.01 -3.36 32.04
C ASN A 173 0.42 -3.51 31.48
N HIS A 174 1.16 -2.43 31.23
CA HIS A 174 2.46 -2.49 30.55
C HIS A 174 3.48 -3.42 31.25
N GLU A 175 3.48 -3.50 32.59
CA GLU A 175 4.37 -4.40 33.32
C GLU A 175 4.05 -5.88 33.05
N HIS A 176 2.76 -6.22 33.02
CA HIS A 176 2.34 -7.58 32.70
C HIS A 176 2.70 -7.94 31.25
N ILE A 177 2.43 -7.04 30.30
CA ILE A 177 2.78 -7.20 28.89
C ILE A 177 4.29 -7.38 28.72
N ALA A 178 5.09 -6.57 29.41
CA ALA A 178 6.55 -6.73 29.39
C ALA A 178 7.00 -8.11 29.92
N LYS A 179 6.39 -8.59 31.01
CA LYS A 179 6.66 -9.92 31.57
C LYS A 179 6.28 -11.08 30.64
N THR A 180 5.37 -10.88 29.68
CA THR A 180 5.04 -11.89 28.68
C THR A 180 6.00 -11.88 27.49
N ILE A 181 6.68 -10.77 27.20
CA ILE A 181 7.56 -10.62 26.05
C ILE A 181 9.03 -10.87 26.40
N LEU A 182 9.53 -10.24 27.48
CA LEU A 182 10.95 -10.24 27.83
C LEU A 182 11.56 -11.63 28.09
N PRO A 183 10.86 -12.63 28.62
CA PRO A 183 11.41 -13.98 28.74
C PRO A 183 11.71 -14.65 27.40
N HIS A 184 11.05 -14.23 26.33
CA HIS A 184 11.22 -14.82 25.00
C HIS A 184 12.21 -14.05 24.13
N THR A 185 12.31 -12.73 24.31
CA THR A 185 13.22 -11.90 23.52
C THR A 185 13.41 -10.52 24.16
N ASN A 186 14.58 -9.88 23.88
CA ASN A 186 14.73 -8.46 24.13
C ASN A 186 14.43 -7.66 22.85
N PRO A 187 13.27 -6.97 22.75
CA PRO A 187 12.87 -6.26 21.53
C PRO A 187 13.87 -5.20 21.08
N LEU A 188 14.57 -4.53 22.01
CA LEU A 188 15.51 -3.47 21.68
C LEU A 188 16.69 -3.95 20.84
N ASN A 189 17.07 -5.22 20.94
CA ASN A 189 18.13 -5.81 20.10
C ASN A 189 17.78 -5.83 18.60
N TYR A 190 16.48 -5.80 18.26
CA TYR A 190 15.97 -5.83 16.89
C TYR A 190 15.50 -4.46 16.39
N PHE A 191 15.38 -3.47 17.28
CA PHE A 191 14.79 -2.19 16.93
C PHE A 191 15.64 -1.41 15.93
N GLN A 192 16.96 -1.45 16.05
CA GLN A 192 17.86 -0.79 15.12
C GLN A 192 17.74 -1.38 13.71
N ASP A 193 17.69 -2.70 13.58
CA ASP A 193 17.47 -3.36 12.29
C ASP A 193 16.12 -2.98 11.67
N TYR A 194 15.08 -2.92 12.49
CA TYR A 194 13.76 -2.51 12.05
C TYR A 194 13.74 -1.09 11.48
N ILE A 195 14.33 -0.11 12.17
CA ILE A 195 14.36 1.28 11.69
C ILE A 195 15.17 1.45 10.41
N HIS A 196 16.15 0.58 10.14
CA HIS A 196 16.95 0.60 8.92
C HIS A 196 16.24 -0.10 7.74
N HIS A 197 15.63 -1.27 7.95
CA HIS A 197 15.10 -2.07 6.84
C HIS A 197 13.84 -2.88 7.15
N GLY A 198 13.28 -2.85 8.36
CA GLY A 198 12.22 -3.76 8.79
C GLY A 198 10.80 -3.38 8.32
N PHE A 199 10.58 -2.19 7.77
CA PHE A 199 9.25 -1.73 7.38
C PHE A 199 8.74 -2.39 6.09
N TYR A 200 9.62 -2.61 5.09
CA TYR A 200 9.23 -3.17 3.80
C TYR A 200 9.49 -4.68 3.74
N PRO A 201 8.45 -5.51 3.44
CA PRO A 201 8.59 -6.98 3.40
C PRO A 201 9.69 -7.53 2.50
N PHE A 202 10.10 -6.80 1.46
CA PHE A 202 11.15 -7.26 0.56
C PHE A 202 12.56 -7.32 1.19
N PHE A 203 12.75 -6.88 2.46
CA PHE A 203 13.97 -7.17 3.19
C PHE A 203 14.21 -8.69 3.34
N LEU A 204 13.14 -9.49 3.29
CA LEU A 204 13.19 -10.94 3.31
C LEU A 204 13.96 -11.54 2.13
N GLU A 205 14.07 -10.82 1.01
CA GLU A 205 14.83 -11.26 -0.16
C GLU A 205 16.35 -11.25 0.09
N LYS A 206 16.82 -10.63 1.18
CA LYS A 206 18.23 -10.51 1.58
C LYS A 206 19.15 -9.99 0.47
N ARG A 207 18.65 -9.14 -0.41
CA ARG A 207 19.36 -8.59 -1.58
C ARG A 207 19.20 -7.08 -1.62
N ASN A 208 20.33 -6.36 -1.63
CA ASN A 208 20.41 -4.91 -1.96
C ASN A 208 19.19 -4.09 -1.51
N PHE A 209 18.83 -4.16 -0.22
CA PHE A 209 17.61 -3.54 0.30
C PHE A 209 17.50 -2.05 -0.07
N SER A 210 18.58 -1.28 0.17
CA SER A 210 18.57 0.17 -0.12
C SER A 210 18.37 0.46 -1.61
N GLU A 211 19.00 -0.30 -2.51
CA GLU A 211 18.81 -0.15 -3.95
C GLU A 211 17.38 -0.49 -4.37
N ASN A 212 16.81 -1.57 -3.83
CA ASN A 212 15.43 -1.95 -4.10
C ASN A 212 14.45 -0.92 -3.55
N LEU A 213 14.76 -0.32 -2.40
CA LEU A 213 13.94 0.75 -1.84
C LEU A 213 14.02 2.03 -2.68
N LEU A 214 15.20 2.44 -3.16
CA LEU A 214 15.35 3.55 -4.09
C LEU A 214 14.60 3.31 -5.40
N LYS A 215 14.67 2.11 -5.99
CA LYS A 215 13.86 1.73 -7.16
C LYS A 215 12.36 1.84 -6.84
N THR A 216 11.94 1.38 -5.68
CA THR A 216 10.54 1.47 -5.23
C THR A 216 10.09 2.92 -5.10
N MET A 217 10.89 3.80 -4.48
CA MET A 217 10.61 5.23 -4.36
C MET A 217 10.50 5.91 -5.74
N ASN A 218 11.41 5.60 -6.65
CA ASN A 218 11.34 6.09 -8.03
C ASN A 218 10.05 5.63 -8.71
N MET A 219 9.67 4.37 -8.58
CA MET A 219 8.41 3.86 -9.13
C MET A 219 7.17 4.53 -8.52
N MET A 220 7.19 4.87 -7.21
CA MET A 220 6.10 5.62 -6.56
C MET A 220 5.96 7.03 -7.16
N ILE A 221 7.04 7.68 -7.52
CA ILE A 221 7.02 9.02 -8.13
C ILE A 221 6.70 8.92 -9.62
N GLU A 222 7.42 8.10 -10.36
CA GLU A 222 7.38 8.02 -11.83
C GLU A 222 6.14 7.31 -12.37
N VAL A 223 5.55 6.40 -11.59
CA VAL A 223 4.38 5.63 -12.01
C VAL A 223 3.15 6.04 -11.21
N ASP A 224 3.21 5.91 -9.88
CA ASP A 224 1.99 6.07 -9.08
C ASP A 224 1.54 7.54 -9.03
N ILE A 225 2.46 8.49 -8.79
CA ILE A 225 2.12 9.92 -8.75
C ILE A 225 1.79 10.44 -10.16
N LEU A 226 2.66 10.20 -11.14
CA LEU A 226 2.45 10.72 -12.48
C LEU A 226 1.16 10.21 -13.10
N LEU A 227 0.92 8.89 -13.05
CA LEU A 227 -0.25 8.28 -13.66
C LEU A 227 -1.55 8.73 -12.98
N ILE A 228 -1.61 8.68 -11.64
CA ILE A 228 -2.85 8.95 -10.90
C ILE A 228 -3.15 10.45 -10.81
N LYS A 229 -2.12 11.31 -10.74
CA LYS A 229 -2.28 12.77 -10.71
C LYS A 229 -2.19 13.43 -12.09
N GLN A 230 -1.94 12.65 -13.15
CA GLN A 230 -1.81 13.13 -14.54
C GLN A 230 -0.79 14.28 -14.68
N ILE A 231 0.39 14.11 -14.06
CA ILE A 231 1.46 15.11 -14.06
C ILE A 231 2.37 14.87 -15.28
N GLU A 232 2.80 15.94 -15.94
CA GLU A 232 3.75 15.85 -17.06
C GLU A 232 5.14 15.44 -16.58
N LEU A 233 5.82 14.60 -17.38
CA LEU A 233 7.18 14.08 -17.10
C LEU A 233 8.21 15.18 -16.82
N LYS A 234 8.07 16.35 -17.43
CA LYS A 234 8.98 17.49 -17.21
C LYS A 234 9.07 17.97 -15.76
N TYR A 235 8.07 17.67 -14.94
CA TYR A 235 8.04 18.05 -13.51
C TYR A 235 8.65 17.01 -12.58
N LEU A 236 8.98 15.84 -13.09
CA LEU A 236 9.48 14.71 -12.31
C LEU A 236 10.76 15.06 -11.53
N SER A 237 11.72 15.70 -12.21
CA SER A 237 13.00 16.12 -11.60
C SER A 237 12.79 17.06 -10.41
N LYS A 238 11.81 17.97 -10.51
CA LYS A 238 11.47 18.92 -9.45
C LYS A 238 10.86 18.20 -8.23
N ILE A 239 10.00 17.22 -8.46
CA ILE A 239 9.40 16.40 -7.38
C ILE A 239 10.47 15.57 -6.66
N LYS A 240 11.40 14.95 -7.41
CA LYS A 240 12.53 14.20 -6.84
C LYS A 240 13.47 15.10 -6.04
N LYS A 241 13.80 16.29 -6.59
CA LYS A 241 14.63 17.27 -5.90
C LYS A 241 13.96 17.74 -4.60
N LEU A 242 12.65 18.01 -4.64
CA LEU A 242 11.88 18.36 -3.44
C LEU A 242 11.93 17.27 -2.37
N LEU A 243 11.71 15.99 -2.76
CA LEU A 243 11.81 14.88 -1.82
C LEU A 243 13.20 14.79 -1.17
N TYR A 244 14.26 14.94 -1.95
CA TYR A 244 15.63 14.97 -1.44
C TYR A 244 15.84 16.08 -0.40
N LEU A 245 15.44 17.33 -0.72
CA LEU A 245 15.56 18.46 0.21
C LEU A 245 14.80 18.20 1.51
N LEU A 246 13.57 17.68 1.44
CA LEU A 246 12.79 17.35 2.62
C LEU A 246 13.39 16.20 3.45
N ALA A 247 14.09 15.27 2.82
CA ALA A 247 14.78 14.19 3.53
C ALA A 247 16.02 14.70 4.28
N VAL A 248 16.80 15.58 3.65
CA VAL A 248 18.04 16.15 4.23
C VAL A 248 17.72 17.11 5.38
N ASP A 249 16.70 17.95 5.24
CA ASP A 249 16.34 18.94 6.28
C ASP A 249 15.80 18.29 7.56
N GLY A 250 15.34 17.02 7.49
CA GLY A 250 14.78 16.28 8.61
C GLY A 250 13.37 16.77 9.01
N PRO A 251 12.89 16.45 10.22
CA PRO A 251 11.54 16.75 10.66
C PRO A 251 11.37 18.22 11.08
N VAL A 252 11.33 19.14 10.12
CA VAL A 252 11.25 20.60 10.32
C VAL A 252 9.97 21.21 9.76
N ALA A 253 9.68 22.43 10.18
CA ALA A 253 8.67 23.26 9.54
C ALA A 253 9.17 23.69 8.14
N PRO A 254 8.45 23.36 7.04
CA PRO A 254 8.96 23.62 5.70
C PRO A 254 9.03 25.13 5.42
N ASN A 255 10.17 25.61 4.94
CA ASN A 255 10.26 26.94 4.34
C ASN A 255 9.81 26.87 2.88
N VAL A 256 8.49 26.98 2.64
CA VAL A 256 7.89 26.83 1.31
C VAL A 256 8.46 27.84 0.30
N SER A 257 8.86 29.06 0.74
CA SER A 257 9.45 30.06 -0.15
C SER A 257 10.84 29.68 -0.60
N GLN A 258 11.67 29.17 0.32
CA GLN A 258 13.00 28.66 0.00
C GLN A 258 12.92 27.44 -0.92
N LEU A 259 12.08 26.47 -0.57
CA LEU A 259 11.84 25.28 -1.40
C LEU A 259 11.38 25.65 -2.82
N ALA A 260 10.52 26.68 -2.97
CA ALA A 260 10.06 27.17 -4.27
C ALA A 260 11.20 27.76 -5.11
N ALA A 261 12.12 28.50 -4.49
CA ALA A 261 13.31 29.02 -5.13
C ALA A 261 14.25 27.88 -5.56
N ASP A 262 14.52 26.92 -4.65
CA ASP A 262 15.45 25.80 -4.86
C ASP A 262 15.03 24.89 -6.02
N ILE A 263 13.73 24.65 -6.21
CA ILE A 263 13.20 23.83 -7.30
C ILE A 263 12.65 24.67 -8.47
N GLN A 264 12.85 25.99 -8.46
CA GLN A 264 12.45 26.92 -9.50
C GLN A 264 10.96 26.80 -9.89
N THR A 265 10.07 27.01 -8.92
CA THR A 265 8.62 26.93 -9.12
C THR A 265 7.86 27.84 -8.18
N SER A 266 6.52 27.86 -8.26
CA SER A 266 5.70 28.65 -7.35
C SER A 266 5.50 27.97 -6.00
N ARG A 267 5.22 28.76 -4.96
CA ARG A 267 4.85 28.24 -3.62
C ARG A 267 3.63 27.32 -3.66
N ALA A 268 2.64 27.63 -4.49
CA ALA A 268 1.45 26.81 -4.66
C ALA A 268 1.81 25.43 -5.27
N THR A 269 2.71 25.42 -6.26
CA THR A 269 3.20 24.18 -6.87
C THR A 269 3.99 23.33 -5.87
N VAL A 270 4.83 23.94 -5.03
CA VAL A 270 5.54 23.21 -3.95
C VAL A 270 4.54 22.54 -3.00
N MET A 271 3.50 23.26 -2.57
CA MET A 271 2.47 22.69 -1.69
C MET A 271 1.73 21.52 -2.35
N ASN A 272 1.44 21.60 -3.65
CA ASN A 272 0.85 20.48 -4.39
C ASN A 272 1.80 19.28 -4.46
N TYR A 273 3.10 19.51 -4.73
CA TYR A 273 4.08 18.41 -4.74
C TYR A 273 4.25 17.76 -3.37
N ILE A 274 4.27 18.56 -2.29
CA ILE A 274 4.26 18.05 -0.92
C ILE A 274 3.02 17.17 -0.69
N LYS A 275 1.84 17.60 -1.14
CA LYS A 275 0.62 16.81 -1.05
C LYS A 275 0.73 15.50 -1.84
N TYR A 276 1.28 15.51 -3.05
CA TYR A 276 1.47 14.29 -3.84
C TYR A 276 2.42 13.30 -3.18
N LEU A 277 3.54 13.78 -2.64
CA LEU A 277 4.49 12.96 -1.89
C LEU A 277 3.86 12.36 -0.62
N ALA A 278 3.00 13.12 0.07
CA ALA A 278 2.26 12.64 1.24
C ALA A 278 1.19 11.59 0.85
N ASP A 279 0.44 11.82 -0.23
CA ASP A 279 -0.53 10.85 -0.75
C ASP A 279 0.15 9.53 -1.14
N ALA A 280 1.36 9.62 -1.70
CA ALA A 280 2.20 8.45 -2.02
C ALA A 280 2.83 7.77 -0.80
N ARG A 281 2.67 8.33 0.38
CA ARG A 281 3.31 7.83 1.62
C ARG A 281 4.84 7.85 1.57
N LEU A 282 5.42 8.84 0.90
CA LEU A 282 6.85 9.13 0.96
C LEU A 282 7.18 10.06 2.13
N ILE A 283 6.27 10.97 2.44
CA ILE A 283 6.38 11.89 3.59
C ILE A 283 5.10 11.90 4.43
N ASN A 284 5.21 12.39 5.65
CA ASN A 284 4.09 12.73 6.53
C ASN A 284 4.03 14.24 6.74
N MET A 285 2.82 14.79 6.74
CA MET A 285 2.53 16.17 7.09
C MET A 285 1.87 16.21 8.47
N VAL A 286 2.41 16.98 9.39
CA VAL A 286 1.85 17.19 10.72
C VAL A 286 1.24 18.59 10.78
N TYR A 287 -0.01 18.68 11.21
CA TYR A 287 -0.74 19.93 11.35
C TYR A 287 -1.13 20.19 12.82
N PRO A 288 -1.28 21.44 13.24
CA PRO A 288 -1.98 21.77 14.47
C PRO A 288 -3.42 21.22 14.46
N LYS A 289 -3.98 21.01 15.64
CA LYS A 289 -5.36 20.51 15.76
C LYS A 289 -6.34 21.44 15.00
N GLY A 290 -7.16 20.84 14.13
CA GLY A 290 -8.15 21.56 13.34
C GLY A 290 -7.62 22.17 12.03
N GLU A 291 -6.34 22.01 11.71
CA GLU A 291 -5.76 22.45 10.45
C GLU A 291 -5.47 21.27 9.51
N VAL A 292 -5.64 21.51 8.22
CA VAL A 292 -5.39 20.51 7.16
C VAL A 292 -4.89 21.19 5.89
N PHE A 293 -4.41 20.41 4.92
CA PHE A 293 -4.15 20.91 3.57
C PHE A 293 -5.36 21.71 3.03
N PRO A 294 -5.17 22.87 2.35
CA PRO A 294 -3.92 23.41 1.79
C PRO A 294 -3.09 24.32 2.70
N LYS A 295 -3.38 24.40 4.00
CA LYS A 295 -2.52 25.15 4.92
C LYS A 295 -1.11 24.54 4.96
N LYS A 296 -0.14 25.35 5.33
CA LYS A 296 1.24 24.92 5.52
C LYS A 296 1.32 23.98 6.73
N PRO A 297 1.90 22.77 6.62
CA PRO A 297 2.08 21.90 7.77
C PRO A 297 3.08 22.47 8.77
N ALA A 298 2.87 22.17 10.05
CA ALA A 298 3.81 22.55 11.12
C ALA A 298 5.13 21.78 11.00
N LYS A 299 5.07 20.51 10.57
CA LYS A 299 6.26 19.68 10.30
C LYS A 299 6.03 18.78 9.09
N ILE A 300 7.13 18.50 8.38
CA ILE A 300 7.21 17.45 7.38
C ILE A 300 8.32 16.50 7.82
N MET A 301 8.11 15.21 7.64
CA MET A 301 9.10 14.17 7.88
C MET A 301 8.93 13.03 6.88
N MET A 302 9.97 12.23 6.66
CA MET A 302 9.85 11.01 5.86
C MET A 302 8.80 10.08 6.47
N HIS A 303 8.09 9.34 5.62
CA HIS A 303 6.98 8.49 6.07
C HIS A 303 7.43 7.38 7.04
N ASN A 304 8.61 6.85 6.84
CA ASN A 304 9.26 5.90 7.73
C ASN A 304 10.79 6.05 7.66
N THR A 305 11.47 5.47 8.63
CA THR A 305 12.93 5.58 8.76
C THR A 305 13.68 4.87 7.65
N ASN A 306 13.15 3.76 7.12
CA ASN A 306 13.81 3.05 6.01
C ASN A 306 14.00 3.95 4.77
N LEU A 307 12.98 4.78 4.45
CA LEU A 307 13.09 5.77 3.35
C LEU A 307 14.19 6.79 3.62
N MET A 308 14.33 7.25 4.87
CA MET A 308 15.36 8.19 5.28
C MET A 308 16.76 7.59 5.06
N TYR A 309 17.00 6.39 5.62
CA TYR A 309 18.29 5.70 5.51
C TYR A 309 18.66 5.29 4.07
N SER A 310 17.72 5.25 3.14
CA SER A 310 18.00 4.92 1.73
C SER A 310 18.32 6.13 0.86
N ILE A 311 18.04 7.35 1.32
CA ILE A 311 18.36 8.60 0.62
C ILE A 311 19.75 9.12 1.03
N TYR A 312 20.19 8.80 2.23
CA TYR A 312 21.50 9.07 2.76
C TYR A 312 22.44 7.89 2.45
#